data_aa64c698cf7d591b1e4b31010a1e5217
#
_entry.id   aa64c698cf7d591b1e4b31010a1e5217
#
_cell.length_a   1.000
_cell.length_b   1.000
_cell.length_c   1.000
_cell.angle_alpha   90.00
_cell.angle_beta   90.00
_cell.angle_gamma   90.00
#
_symmetry.space_group_name_H-M   'P 1'
#
loop_
_entity.id
_entity.type
_entity.pdbx_description
1 polymer ?
#
loop_
_entity_poly.entity_id
_entity_poly.type
_entity_poly.pdbx_seq_one_letter_code
_entity_poly.pdbx_strand_id
1 'polypeptide(L)'
;MILSLDQQDERNRRWDTAFGDEPLDGETVGRILALPAFADVRADSFPAHLSLDALIANEGRIRTCKRGEVILRHGDYGNSLFIILTGSVVGINDPALSGKATGRRANGRASWRRSLAQLFSSSRPPEYRRARNFGTNGPNRRSREAAGNDSGLEGVSAVDIDELLARHTTFSFKAPQMFGELAALTRSPRSATIFAAEDDTLLFELSWQGLRDVRDWSESFRQQIDRLYHERGLVIRLRECPVFDHVDDETLDKIAEEALFETYGNFNWTHRFKREMDKSHKAETIIGLETLICEQGDHVDGLLLINNGFARISKQVDHGERTIGHLSKNDFFGLDDIFAANKGAGATLRTSLRAIGYVDVIRIPTYLVHEHVLPGLDAGLLTLSDVDGGSIEHGELQQGMMDFLVDHRFINGEQAMVINQDRCVGCDDCVRACAVAHDNNPRFVRAGPAYENALVANACMHCTDPVCLIGCPTGAIHRSSDTGTVLINDDTCIGCATCANSCPYNNIQMVEIRDKNGDFLLDREGKTIARATKCDLCSDQLTGPACVQACPHDALMRTNIRDTDKLVKWLR
;
A
#
# COMPACT_ATOMS: atom_id res chain seq x y z
N MET A 1 32.26 -17.90 -12.14
CA MET A 1 33.09 -16.82 -12.67
C MET A 1 32.94 -15.65 -11.69
N ILE A 2 33.98 -15.39 -10.90
CA ILE A 2 33.94 -14.31 -9.89
C ILE A 2 34.07 -12.99 -10.65
N LEU A 3 33.06 -12.14 -10.55
CA LEU A 3 33.05 -10.81 -11.15
C LEU A 3 34.18 -9.97 -10.53
N SER A 4 34.83 -9.10 -11.32
CA SER A 4 35.83 -8.17 -10.80
C SER A 4 35.22 -7.22 -9.76
N LEU A 5 36.02 -6.72 -8.83
CA LEU A 5 35.57 -5.77 -7.79
C LEU A 5 34.88 -4.53 -8.38
N ASP A 6 35.35 -4.03 -9.52
CA ASP A 6 34.73 -2.89 -10.25
C ASP A 6 33.32 -3.22 -10.78
N GLN A 7 33.07 -4.45 -11.22
CA GLN A 7 31.74 -4.89 -11.69
C GLN A 7 30.77 -5.15 -10.54
N GLN A 8 31.27 -5.43 -9.33
CA GLN A 8 30.45 -5.49 -8.11
C GLN A 8 30.09 -4.09 -7.63
N ASP A 9 30.98 -3.09 -7.77
CA ASP A 9 30.73 -1.70 -7.39
C ASP A 9 29.71 -1.02 -8.29
N GLU A 10 29.69 -1.29 -9.58
CA GLU A 10 28.67 -0.76 -10.50
C GLU A 10 27.28 -1.36 -10.27
N ARG A 11 27.17 -2.61 -9.84
CA ARG A 11 25.90 -3.25 -9.44
C ARG A 11 25.38 -2.77 -8.08
N ASN A 12 26.23 -2.23 -7.24
CA ASN A 12 25.91 -1.75 -5.91
C ASN A 12 25.53 -0.26 -5.86
N ARG A 13 25.53 0.46 -6.97
CA ARG A 13 25.04 1.83 -7.02
C ARG A 13 23.51 1.82 -6.87
N ARG A 14 23.09 2.03 -5.64
CA ARG A 14 21.66 2.16 -5.28
C ARG A 14 21.02 3.35 -5.98
N TRP A 15 21.78 4.42 -6.24
CA TRP A 15 21.27 5.66 -6.82
C TRP A 15 21.92 5.94 -8.17
N ASP A 16 21.21 5.60 -9.25
CA ASP A 16 21.52 6.12 -10.57
C ASP A 16 21.05 7.57 -10.73
N THR A 17 20.01 7.94 -9.95
CA THR A 17 19.46 9.31 -9.90
C THR A 17 18.95 9.59 -8.49
N ALA A 18 19.20 10.80 -7.98
CA ALA A 18 18.67 11.26 -6.69
C ALA A 18 17.13 11.44 -6.73
N PHE A 19 16.49 11.43 -5.57
CA PHE A 19 15.05 11.71 -5.40
C PHE A 19 14.68 13.12 -5.86
N GLY A 20 15.56 14.11 -5.62
CA GLY A 20 15.57 15.42 -6.29
C GLY A 20 16.16 15.32 -7.70
N ASP A 21 16.24 16.42 -8.43
CA ASP A 21 16.89 16.46 -9.75
C ASP A 21 18.41 16.20 -9.64
N GLU A 22 19.00 16.62 -8.51
CA GLU A 22 20.40 16.41 -8.14
C GLU A 22 20.51 16.01 -6.67
N PRO A 23 21.58 15.29 -6.26
CA PRO A 23 21.85 15.03 -4.85
C PRO A 23 21.99 16.35 -4.07
N LEU A 24 21.55 16.37 -2.82
CA LEU A 24 21.77 17.52 -1.94
C LEU A 24 23.27 17.68 -1.67
N ASP A 25 23.72 18.94 -1.64
CA ASP A 25 25.11 19.27 -1.28
C ASP A 25 25.42 18.99 0.19
N GLY A 26 26.70 18.84 0.53
CA GLY A 26 27.14 18.48 1.87
C GLY A 26 26.78 19.50 2.95
N GLU A 27 26.67 20.78 2.62
CA GLU A 27 26.26 21.83 3.57
C GLU A 27 24.76 21.65 3.91
N THR A 28 23.92 21.44 2.92
CA THR A 28 22.50 21.17 3.09
C THR A 28 22.26 19.88 3.88
N VAL A 29 23.00 18.81 3.56
CA VAL A 29 22.94 17.55 4.32
C VAL A 29 23.31 17.76 5.77
N GLY A 30 24.40 18.50 6.06
CA GLY A 30 24.81 18.82 7.43
C GLY A 30 23.75 19.61 8.21
N ARG A 31 23.07 20.56 7.55
CA ARG A 31 21.96 21.31 8.16
C ARG A 31 20.76 20.40 8.48
N ILE A 32 20.43 19.45 7.60
CA ILE A 32 19.34 18.49 7.82
C ILE A 32 19.69 17.57 8.99
N LEU A 33 20.91 17.03 9.03
CA LEU A 33 21.34 16.13 10.10
C LEU A 33 21.44 16.82 11.48
N ALA A 34 21.56 18.14 11.50
CA ALA A 34 21.51 18.93 12.74
C ALA A 34 20.08 19.18 13.25
N LEU A 35 19.03 18.79 12.53
CA LEU A 35 17.65 18.92 12.99
C LEU A 35 17.37 17.98 14.16
N PRO A 36 16.44 18.35 15.06
CA PRO A 36 16.05 17.48 16.20
C PRO A 36 15.61 16.08 15.76
N ALA A 37 15.05 15.94 14.57
CA ALA A 37 14.65 14.66 14.01
C ALA A 37 15.80 13.67 13.82
N PHE A 38 17.02 14.15 13.64
CA PHE A 38 18.21 13.33 13.40
C PHE A 38 19.25 13.43 14.52
N ALA A 39 18.98 14.21 15.59
CA ALA A 39 19.95 14.49 16.64
C ALA A 39 20.53 13.22 17.31
N ASP A 40 19.69 12.20 17.49
CA ASP A 40 20.07 10.93 18.13
C ASP A 40 20.39 9.83 17.11
N VAL A 41 20.45 10.15 15.81
CA VAL A 41 20.77 9.17 14.76
C VAL A 41 22.29 9.00 14.66
N ARG A 42 22.74 7.79 14.90
CA ARG A 42 24.18 7.47 14.87
C ARG A 42 24.61 7.07 13.47
N ALA A 43 25.49 7.85 12.84
CA ALA A 43 25.99 7.58 11.50
C ALA A 43 26.79 6.25 11.42
N ASP A 44 27.42 5.83 12.52
CA ASP A 44 28.17 4.57 12.61
C ASP A 44 27.29 3.30 12.61
N SER A 45 25.99 3.43 12.83
CA SER A 45 25.05 2.31 12.72
C SER A 45 24.74 1.94 11.27
N PHE A 46 25.05 2.82 10.31
CA PHE A 46 24.76 2.59 8.89
C PHE A 46 25.90 1.83 8.19
N PRO A 47 25.59 0.87 7.30
CA PRO A 47 26.61 0.16 6.56
C PRO A 47 27.37 1.09 5.60
N ALA A 48 28.63 0.78 5.31
CA ALA A 48 29.51 1.62 4.49
C ALA A 48 28.95 1.95 3.09
N HIS A 49 28.21 1.01 2.49
CA HIS A 49 27.57 1.20 1.19
C HIS A 49 26.26 2.01 1.25
N LEU A 50 25.78 2.35 2.43
CA LEU A 50 24.56 3.10 2.68
C LEU A 50 24.79 4.09 3.82
N SER A 51 25.78 4.97 3.69
CA SER A 51 26.05 5.98 4.73
C SER A 51 24.87 6.93 4.89
N LEU A 52 24.65 7.43 6.10
CA LEU A 52 23.55 8.35 6.42
C LEU A 52 23.61 9.60 5.55
N ASP A 53 24.79 10.19 5.34
CA ASP A 53 24.96 11.37 4.48
C ASP A 53 24.56 11.10 3.03
N ALA A 54 25.01 9.98 2.46
CA ALA A 54 24.65 9.58 1.11
C ALA A 54 23.16 9.29 0.98
N LEU A 55 22.53 8.72 2.00
CA LEU A 55 21.11 8.46 2.06
C LEU A 55 20.31 9.77 2.04
N ILE A 56 20.63 10.72 2.92
CA ILE A 56 19.95 12.03 2.97
C ILE A 56 20.18 12.81 1.68
N ALA A 57 21.39 12.78 1.12
CA ALA A 57 21.71 13.46 -0.13
C ALA A 57 20.88 12.96 -1.32
N ASN A 58 20.68 11.66 -1.43
CA ASN A 58 20.06 11.06 -2.61
C ASN A 58 18.56 10.77 -2.46
N GLU A 59 18.08 10.50 -1.24
CA GLU A 59 16.67 10.22 -0.96
C GLU A 59 15.92 11.45 -0.44
N GLY A 60 16.62 12.56 -0.25
CA GLY A 60 16.08 13.84 0.18
C GLY A 60 15.96 14.85 -0.95
N ARG A 61 15.03 15.80 -0.82
CA ARG A 61 14.98 17.02 -1.63
C ARG A 61 14.47 18.21 -0.82
N ILE A 62 14.84 19.41 -1.27
CA ILE A 62 14.33 20.66 -0.70
C ILE A 62 13.19 21.18 -1.59
N ARG A 63 12.11 21.62 -0.95
CA ARG A 63 10.96 22.20 -1.62
C ARG A 63 10.64 23.56 -0.99
N THR A 64 10.51 24.60 -1.80
CA THR A 64 10.05 25.93 -1.40
C THR A 64 8.60 26.08 -1.81
N CYS A 65 7.72 26.46 -0.88
CA CYS A 65 6.30 26.61 -1.10
C CYS A 65 5.85 28.04 -0.81
N LYS A 66 4.90 28.54 -1.61
CA LYS A 66 4.23 29.82 -1.41
C LYS A 66 3.01 29.65 -0.52
N ARG A 67 2.62 30.72 0.19
CA ARG A 67 1.39 30.71 1.00
C ARG A 67 0.19 30.24 0.17
N GLY A 68 -0.58 29.31 0.73
CA GLY A 68 -1.74 28.69 0.07
C GLY A 68 -1.40 27.60 -0.93
N GLU A 69 -0.12 27.31 -1.16
CA GLU A 69 0.26 26.17 -1.99
C GLU A 69 -0.07 24.85 -1.29
N VAL A 70 -0.68 23.92 -2.05
CA VAL A 70 -1.04 22.59 -1.55
C VAL A 70 0.22 21.73 -1.51
N ILE A 71 0.57 21.22 -0.32
CA ILE A 71 1.70 20.32 -0.11
C ILE A 71 1.24 18.87 -0.17
N LEU A 72 0.15 18.54 0.52
CA LEU A 72 -0.49 17.23 0.53
C LEU A 72 -1.99 17.39 0.33
N ARG A 73 -2.65 16.38 -0.27
CA ARG A 73 -4.10 16.31 -0.37
C ARG A 73 -4.65 15.11 0.40
N HIS A 74 -5.77 15.32 1.07
CA HIS A 74 -6.55 14.23 1.65
C HIS A 74 -6.90 13.18 0.59
N GLY A 75 -6.73 11.91 0.93
CA GLY A 75 -7.06 10.78 0.06
C GLY A 75 -6.02 10.42 -1.00
N ASP A 76 -4.98 11.26 -1.24
CA ASP A 76 -3.87 10.90 -2.12
C ASP A 76 -2.92 9.92 -1.42
N TYR A 77 -2.33 9.00 -2.18
CA TYR A 77 -1.31 8.10 -1.66
C TYR A 77 0.06 8.79 -1.65
N GLY A 78 0.64 8.96 -0.48
CA GLY A 78 1.93 9.62 -0.32
C GLY A 78 3.05 8.65 -0.01
N ASN A 79 4.21 8.90 -0.64
CA ASN A 79 5.41 8.06 -0.50
C ASN A 79 6.58 8.85 0.12
N SER A 80 6.29 9.89 0.90
CA SER A 80 7.32 10.73 1.50
C SER A 80 6.91 11.31 2.86
N LEU A 81 7.93 11.61 3.66
CA LEU A 81 7.88 12.35 4.92
C LEU A 81 8.36 13.78 4.67
N PHE A 82 7.79 14.74 5.36
CA PHE A 82 8.21 16.15 5.28
C PHE A 82 8.70 16.66 6.64
N ILE A 83 9.78 17.45 6.64
CA ILE A 83 10.27 18.20 7.80
C ILE A 83 10.27 19.69 7.42
N ILE A 84 9.68 20.52 8.27
CA ILE A 84 9.64 21.96 8.04
C ILE A 84 10.98 22.55 8.45
N LEU A 85 11.71 23.14 7.51
CA LEU A 85 12.99 23.80 7.77
C LEU A 85 12.78 25.26 8.22
N THR A 86 11.86 25.96 7.52
CA THR A 86 11.46 27.33 7.87
C THR A 86 9.98 27.54 7.54
N GLY A 87 9.31 28.42 8.29
CA GLY A 87 7.91 28.74 8.10
C GLY A 87 6.97 27.79 8.84
N SER A 88 5.74 27.73 8.36
CA SER A 88 4.67 26.92 8.94
C SER A 88 3.73 26.36 7.88
N VAL A 89 3.03 25.29 8.23
CA VAL A 89 1.99 24.69 7.39
C VAL A 89 0.70 24.53 8.18
N VAL A 90 -0.43 24.51 7.48
CA VAL A 90 -1.75 24.34 8.07
C VAL A 90 -2.46 23.17 7.38
N GLY A 91 -3.10 22.32 8.17
CA GLY A 91 -3.84 21.15 7.72
C GLY A 91 -5.34 21.28 7.94
N ILE A 92 -6.11 20.68 7.03
CA ILE A 92 -7.56 20.52 7.12
C ILE A 92 -7.87 19.04 6.97
N ASN A 93 -8.57 18.49 7.97
CA ASN A 93 -9.03 17.10 7.92
C ASN A 93 -10.52 17.08 7.53
N ASP A 94 -10.80 17.32 6.24
CA ASP A 94 -12.15 17.26 5.69
C ASP A 94 -12.15 16.50 4.35
N PRO A 95 -12.73 15.27 4.32
CA PRO A 95 -12.85 14.49 3.10
C PRO A 95 -13.69 15.18 2.00
N ALA A 96 -14.59 16.08 2.40
CA ALA A 96 -15.47 16.79 1.47
C ALA A 96 -14.80 18.00 0.80
N LEU A 97 -13.53 18.30 1.15
CA LEU A 97 -12.80 19.40 0.55
C LEU A 97 -12.74 19.19 -0.97
N SER A 98 -13.35 20.12 -1.71
CA SER A 98 -13.58 19.97 -3.15
C SER A 98 -12.27 19.80 -3.92
N GLY A 99 -12.23 18.82 -4.82
CA GLY A 99 -11.07 18.59 -5.70
C GLY A 99 -10.70 19.81 -6.53
N LYS A 100 -11.65 20.73 -6.80
CA LYS A 100 -11.37 22.02 -7.46
C LYS A 100 -10.60 22.98 -6.55
N ALA A 101 -10.95 23.06 -5.26
CA ALA A 101 -10.26 23.90 -4.29
C ALA A 101 -8.83 23.41 -4.04
N THR A 102 -8.59 22.10 -4.13
CA THR A 102 -7.28 21.46 -3.95
C THR A 102 -6.49 21.31 -5.26
N GLY A 103 -7.02 21.78 -6.40
CA GLY A 103 -6.36 21.70 -7.70
C GLY A 103 -6.23 20.27 -8.24
N ARG A 104 -7.04 19.32 -7.76
CA ARG A 104 -7.04 17.95 -8.27
C ARG A 104 -7.41 17.98 -9.76
N ARG A 105 -6.46 17.64 -10.61
CA ARG A 105 -6.75 17.44 -12.03
C ARG A 105 -7.56 16.16 -12.14
N ALA A 106 -8.75 16.23 -12.75
CA ALA A 106 -9.41 15.03 -13.23
C ALA A 106 -8.40 14.27 -14.12
N ASN A 107 -8.21 12.97 -13.89
CA ASN A 107 -7.29 12.11 -14.63
C ASN A 107 -7.26 12.53 -16.10
N GLY A 108 -6.07 12.83 -16.60
CA GLY A 108 -5.90 13.33 -17.95
C GLY A 108 -6.60 12.36 -18.91
N ARG A 109 -7.72 12.80 -19.47
CA ARG A 109 -8.51 12.00 -20.40
C ARG A 109 -7.57 11.52 -21.49
N ALA A 110 -7.34 10.20 -21.55
CA ALA A 110 -6.61 9.59 -22.65
C ALA A 110 -7.23 10.13 -23.95
N SER A 111 -6.40 10.58 -24.87
CA SER A 111 -6.89 11.15 -26.12
C SER A 111 -7.72 10.09 -26.85
N TRP A 112 -8.96 10.39 -27.20
CA TRP A 112 -9.83 9.55 -28.03
C TRP A 112 -9.11 9.07 -29.30
N ARG A 113 -8.16 9.86 -29.83
CA ARG A 113 -7.28 9.52 -30.93
C ARG A 113 -6.37 8.33 -30.62
N ARG A 114 -5.92 8.17 -29.37
CA ARG A 114 -5.10 7.04 -28.93
C ARG A 114 -5.92 5.77 -28.83
N SER A 115 -7.17 5.86 -28.34
CA SER A 115 -8.11 4.74 -28.29
C SER A 115 -8.53 4.28 -29.70
N LEU A 116 -8.77 5.20 -30.64
CA LEU A 116 -9.02 4.87 -32.04
C LEU A 116 -7.79 4.29 -32.76
N ALA A 117 -6.60 4.80 -32.49
CA ALA A 117 -5.37 4.27 -33.06
C ALA A 117 -5.11 2.81 -32.62
N GLN A 118 -5.59 2.40 -31.45
CA GLN A 118 -5.51 1.01 -30.99
C GLN A 118 -6.35 0.04 -31.82
N LEU A 119 -7.48 0.50 -32.38
CA LEU A 119 -8.31 -0.32 -33.28
C LEU A 119 -7.62 -0.62 -34.62
N PHE A 120 -6.66 0.22 -35.02
CA PHE A 120 -5.95 0.12 -36.29
C PHE A 120 -4.44 -0.13 -36.13
N SER A 121 -3.98 -0.45 -34.90
CA SER A 121 -2.56 -0.74 -34.70
C SER A 121 -2.19 -2.04 -35.40
N SER A 122 -1.33 -1.94 -36.41
CA SER A 122 -0.69 -3.08 -37.03
C SER A 122 0.12 -3.89 -36.00
N SER A 123 0.30 -5.18 -36.25
CA SER A 123 1.11 -6.08 -35.43
C SER A 123 2.48 -5.49 -35.16
N ARG A 124 2.74 -5.09 -33.90
CA ARG A 124 4.07 -4.70 -33.42
C ARG A 124 4.73 -5.91 -32.77
N PRO A 125 6.07 -5.97 -32.76
CA PRO A 125 6.74 -7.01 -32.02
C PRO A 125 6.36 -6.94 -30.51
N PRO A 126 6.34 -8.07 -29.81
CA PRO A 126 6.10 -8.09 -28.37
C PRO A 126 7.09 -7.19 -27.63
N GLU A 127 6.62 -6.46 -26.62
CA GLU A 127 7.43 -5.58 -25.77
C GLU A 127 8.20 -4.49 -26.53
N TYR A 128 7.60 -3.99 -27.61
CA TYR A 128 8.15 -2.85 -28.33
C TYR A 128 8.23 -1.61 -27.42
N ARG A 129 9.44 -1.04 -27.32
CA ARG A 129 9.70 0.21 -26.61
C ARG A 129 10.46 1.18 -27.54
N ARG A 130 10.24 2.46 -27.38
CA ARG A 130 10.98 3.45 -28.15
C ARG A 130 12.39 3.55 -27.62
N ALA A 131 13.40 3.34 -28.48
CA ALA A 131 14.82 3.40 -28.12
C ALA A 131 15.21 4.70 -27.38
N ARG A 132 14.54 5.83 -27.70
CA ARG A 132 14.76 7.11 -27.02
C ARG A 132 14.48 7.10 -25.51
N ASN A 133 13.66 6.16 -25.03
CA ASN A 133 13.35 6.03 -23.60
C ASN A 133 14.48 5.32 -22.84
N PHE A 134 15.40 4.67 -23.55
CA PHE A 134 16.48 3.85 -22.99
C PHE A 134 17.86 4.31 -23.49
N GLY A 135 17.95 5.51 -24.06
CA GLY A 135 19.20 6.07 -24.59
C GLY A 135 20.17 6.48 -23.48
N THR A 136 21.45 6.59 -23.89
CA THR A 136 22.62 6.86 -23.04
C THR A 136 22.62 8.22 -22.30
N ASN A 137 21.62 9.07 -22.53
CA ASN A 137 21.52 10.43 -21.97
C ASN A 137 20.44 10.49 -20.87
N GLY A 138 20.50 9.64 -19.85
CA GLY A 138 19.67 9.70 -18.66
C GLY A 138 18.13 9.69 -18.89
N PRO A 139 17.33 9.53 -17.87
CA PRO A 139 15.89 9.55 -17.96
C PRO A 139 15.40 10.92 -18.45
N ASN A 140 14.55 10.89 -19.48
CA ASN A 140 13.98 12.08 -20.07
C ASN A 140 13.17 12.83 -18.98
N ARG A 141 13.46 14.12 -18.77
CA ARG A 141 12.86 14.98 -17.74
C ARG A 141 11.32 14.90 -17.70
N ARG A 142 10.67 14.63 -18.85
CA ARG A 142 9.20 14.47 -18.95
C ARG A 142 8.66 13.14 -18.40
N SER A 143 9.48 12.08 -18.35
CA SER A 143 9.07 10.79 -17.78
C SER A 143 9.21 10.76 -16.25
N ARG A 144 10.05 11.62 -15.69
CA ARG A 144 10.16 11.82 -14.24
C ARG A 144 8.90 12.47 -13.67
N GLU A 145 8.23 13.34 -14.43
CA GLU A 145 6.94 13.94 -14.05
C GLU A 145 5.80 12.89 -13.96
N ALA A 146 5.96 11.76 -14.66
CA ALA A 146 5.00 10.63 -14.62
C ALA A 146 5.35 9.57 -13.56
N ALA A 147 6.57 9.60 -13.02
CA ALA A 147 7.10 8.62 -12.06
C ALA A 147 6.80 8.98 -10.64
N GLY A 148 5.53 8.94 -10.24
CA GLY A 148 5.17 8.94 -8.82
C GLY A 148 5.71 10.13 -8.01
N ASN A 149 6.01 11.21 -8.67
CA ASN A 149 6.14 12.47 -7.99
C ASN A 149 4.75 12.88 -7.54
N ASP A 150 4.54 13.09 -6.25
CA ASP A 150 3.54 14.01 -5.70
C ASP A 150 3.65 15.42 -6.35
N SER A 151 4.61 15.62 -7.24
CA SER A 151 4.95 16.82 -7.97
C SER A 151 3.97 17.24 -9.08
N GLY A 152 2.86 16.56 -9.28
CA GLY A 152 1.69 17.13 -9.97
C GLY A 152 1.08 18.30 -9.22
N LEU A 153 1.67 18.66 -8.07
CA LEU A 153 1.26 19.73 -7.17
C LEU A 153 2.04 21.04 -7.33
N GLU A 154 3.12 21.08 -8.12
CA GLU A 154 3.89 22.30 -8.30
C GLU A 154 3.00 23.43 -8.83
N GLY A 155 2.82 24.45 -8.01
CA GLY A 155 2.17 25.71 -8.37
C GLY A 155 0.65 25.74 -8.28
N VAL A 156 -0.01 24.77 -7.63
CA VAL A 156 -1.44 24.90 -7.33
C VAL A 156 -1.62 25.69 -6.04
N SER A 157 -1.96 26.97 -6.16
CA SER A 157 -2.38 27.79 -5.04
C SER A 157 -3.89 27.64 -4.82
N ALA A 158 -4.33 27.47 -3.59
CA ALA A 158 -5.75 27.60 -3.24
C ALA A 158 -6.22 29.02 -3.52
N VAL A 159 -7.37 29.17 -4.17
CA VAL A 159 -7.88 30.46 -4.65
C VAL A 159 -8.10 31.46 -3.50
N ASP A 160 -8.44 30.97 -2.31
CA ASP A 160 -8.54 31.78 -1.09
C ASP A 160 -8.34 30.88 0.14
N ILE A 161 -7.10 30.83 0.63
CA ILE A 161 -6.76 30.01 1.79
C ILE A 161 -7.44 30.54 3.07
N ASP A 162 -7.59 31.83 3.23
CA ASP A 162 -8.15 32.44 4.44
C ASP A 162 -9.64 32.09 4.58
N GLU A 163 -10.38 32.07 3.48
CA GLU A 163 -11.78 31.62 3.45
C GLU A 163 -11.91 30.13 3.77
N LEU A 164 -11.00 29.28 3.26
CA LEU A 164 -10.99 27.87 3.56
C LEU A 164 -10.69 27.61 5.04
N LEU A 165 -9.68 28.27 5.60
CA LEU A 165 -9.30 28.10 7.00
C LEU A 165 -10.40 28.57 7.97
N ALA A 166 -11.17 29.60 7.60
CA ALA A 166 -12.27 30.11 8.42
C ALA A 166 -13.48 29.16 8.48
N ARG A 167 -13.62 28.26 7.50
CA ARG A 167 -14.77 27.35 7.38
C ARG A 167 -14.53 25.95 7.93
N HIS A 168 -13.29 25.56 8.16
CA HIS A 168 -12.91 24.19 8.55
C HIS A 168 -12.12 24.19 9.86
N THR A 169 -12.20 23.07 10.59
CA THR A 169 -11.30 22.82 11.71
C THR A 169 -9.89 22.60 11.20
N THR A 170 -8.94 23.39 11.73
CA THR A 170 -7.55 23.40 11.27
C THR A 170 -6.58 23.01 12.37
N PHE A 171 -5.46 22.43 11.97
CA PHE A 171 -4.28 22.21 12.80
C PHE A 171 -3.05 22.76 12.09
N SER A 172 -1.99 23.05 12.82
CA SER A 172 -0.78 23.64 12.25
C SER A 172 0.48 22.98 12.74
N PHE A 173 1.49 22.94 11.85
CA PHE A 173 2.85 22.54 12.20
C PHE A 173 3.82 23.68 11.86
N LYS A 174 4.87 23.80 12.67
CA LYS A 174 5.94 24.81 12.52
C LYS A 174 7.30 24.16 12.48
N ALA A 175 8.29 24.85 11.94
CA ALA A 175 9.68 24.40 11.99
C ALA A 175 10.12 24.15 13.45
N PRO A 176 10.81 23.02 13.74
CA PRO A 176 11.28 21.96 12.85
C PRO A 176 10.40 20.67 12.89
N GLN A 177 9.10 20.81 13.00
CA GLN A 177 8.18 19.66 13.08
C GLN A 177 8.12 18.88 11.77
N MET A 178 7.82 17.57 11.86
CA MET A 178 7.58 16.71 10.71
C MET A 178 6.10 16.37 10.54
N PHE A 179 5.72 16.04 9.29
CA PHE A 179 4.38 15.60 8.92
C PHE A 179 4.40 14.67 7.71
N GLY A 180 3.29 13.99 7.47
CA GLY A 180 3.16 13.05 6.35
C GLY A 180 3.68 11.65 6.65
N GLU A 181 4.21 11.40 7.85
CA GLU A 181 4.73 10.12 8.33
C GLU A 181 3.68 9.01 8.30
N LEU A 182 2.43 9.32 8.66
CA LEU A 182 1.34 8.32 8.76
C LEU A 182 1.14 7.58 7.44
N ALA A 183 0.92 8.31 6.35
CA ALA A 183 0.70 7.70 5.04
C ALA A 183 1.97 7.01 4.50
N ALA A 184 3.15 7.56 4.78
CA ALA A 184 4.41 6.97 4.37
C ALA A 184 4.67 5.63 5.06
N LEU A 185 4.33 5.50 6.35
CA LEU A 185 4.51 4.28 7.12
C LEU A 185 3.47 3.21 6.80
N THR A 186 2.20 3.59 6.82
CA THR A 186 1.07 2.66 6.67
C THR A 186 0.71 2.39 5.23
N ARG A 187 1.32 3.10 4.26
CA ARG A 187 0.98 3.07 2.83
C ARG A 187 -0.51 3.31 2.58
N SER A 188 -1.13 4.08 3.50
CA SER A 188 -2.53 4.49 3.41
C SER A 188 -2.65 5.84 2.69
N PRO A 189 -3.85 6.22 2.25
CA PRO A 189 -4.09 7.57 1.79
C PRO A 189 -3.76 8.62 2.86
N ARG A 190 -3.38 9.84 2.41
CA ARG A 190 -3.17 11.00 3.29
C ARG A 190 -4.46 11.31 4.06
N SER A 191 -4.36 11.50 5.35
CA SER A 191 -5.50 11.79 6.24
C SER A 191 -5.95 13.25 6.20
N ALA A 192 -5.13 14.17 5.66
CA ALA A 192 -5.46 15.60 5.61
C ALA A 192 -4.92 16.26 4.35
N THR A 193 -5.50 17.41 4.00
CA THR A 193 -4.93 18.35 3.04
C THR A 193 -4.08 19.37 3.79
N ILE A 194 -2.82 19.53 3.38
CA ILE A 194 -1.86 20.44 4.01
C ILE A 194 -1.44 21.52 3.02
N PHE A 195 -1.47 22.78 3.49
CA PHE A 195 -1.11 23.98 2.77
C PHE A 195 0.08 24.69 3.44
N ALA A 196 0.92 25.37 2.66
CA ALA A 196 1.87 26.30 3.22
C ALA A 196 1.11 27.50 3.81
N ALA A 197 1.39 27.84 5.08
CA ALA A 197 0.73 28.93 5.79
C ALA A 197 1.42 30.30 5.53
N GLU A 198 2.69 30.27 5.12
CA GLU A 198 3.54 31.44 4.92
C GLU A 198 4.22 31.34 3.55
N ASP A 199 4.60 32.49 3.00
CA ASP A 199 5.47 32.55 1.83
C ASP A 199 6.87 32.05 2.19
N ASP A 200 7.59 31.48 1.21
CA ASP A 200 8.93 30.93 1.36
C ASP A 200 9.05 29.83 2.44
N THR A 201 7.94 29.12 2.69
CA THR A 201 7.97 27.91 3.54
C THR A 201 8.90 26.88 2.92
N LEU A 202 9.97 26.52 3.65
CA LEU A 202 11.00 25.60 3.18
C LEU A 202 10.81 24.23 3.83
N LEU A 203 10.70 23.18 3.01
CA LEU A 203 10.48 21.82 3.42
C LEU A 203 11.64 20.93 2.97
N PHE A 204 12.07 20.04 3.85
CA PHE A 204 12.83 18.86 3.47
C PHE A 204 11.88 17.70 3.27
N GLU A 205 11.90 17.09 2.12
CA GLU A 205 11.09 15.91 1.77
C GLU A 205 12.00 14.69 1.66
N LEU A 206 11.73 13.66 2.47
CA LEU A 206 12.44 12.38 2.47
C LEU A 206 11.57 11.32 1.82
N SER A 207 12.11 10.62 0.82
CA SER A 207 11.41 9.52 0.15
C SER A 207 11.06 8.39 1.13
N TRP A 208 10.07 7.57 0.76
CA TRP A 208 9.71 6.39 1.55
C TRP A 208 10.88 5.41 1.71
N GLN A 209 11.69 5.23 0.68
CA GLN A 209 12.88 4.38 0.73
C GLN A 209 13.89 4.91 1.75
N GLY A 210 14.14 6.23 1.72
CA GLY A 210 15.00 6.90 2.69
C GLY A 210 14.46 6.78 4.11
N LEU A 211 13.17 7.05 4.31
CA LEU A 211 12.51 6.91 5.61
C LEU A 211 12.65 5.48 6.17
N ARG A 212 12.37 4.47 5.35
CA ARG A 212 12.52 3.07 5.74
C ARG A 212 13.93 2.76 6.20
N ASP A 213 14.92 3.16 5.40
CA ASP A 213 16.30 2.79 5.71
C ASP A 213 16.83 3.53 6.94
N VAL A 214 16.45 4.80 7.17
CA VAL A 214 16.78 5.47 8.43
C VAL A 214 16.14 4.73 9.61
N ARG A 215 14.90 4.27 9.50
CA ARG A 215 14.24 3.46 10.55
C ARG A 215 14.91 2.11 10.78
N ASP A 216 15.33 1.43 9.72
CA ASP A 216 15.94 0.09 9.81
C ASP A 216 17.31 0.14 10.50
N TRP A 217 18.07 1.22 10.29
CA TRP A 217 19.43 1.37 10.82
C TRP A 217 19.53 2.28 12.06
N SER A 218 18.45 2.97 12.45
CA SER A 218 18.43 3.83 13.64
C SER A 218 17.25 3.53 14.54
N GLU A 219 17.53 2.91 15.69
CA GLU A 219 16.54 2.62 16.72
C GLU A 219 15.90 3.90 17.28
N SER A 220 16.71 4.95 17.54
CA SER A 220 16.23 6.22 18.08
C SER A 220 15.26 6.92 17.13
N PHE A 221 15.57 6.93 15.84
CA PHE A 221 14.68 7.48 14.82
C PHE A 221 13.38 6.66 14.69
N ARG A 222 13.49 5.33 14.73
CA ARG A 222 12.32 4.45 14.73
C ARG A 222 11.39 4.76 15.89
N GLN A 223 11.90 4.83 17.12
CA GLN A 223 11.10 5.15 18.31
C GLN A 223 10.47 6.54 18.23
N GLN A 224 11.17 7.53 17.67
CA GLN A 224 10.61 8.87 17.47
C GLN A 224 9.45 8.85 16.47
N ILE A 225 9.60 8.16 15.36
CA ILE A 225 8.54 8.05 14.34
C ILE A 225 7.35 7.27 14.89
N ASP A 226 7.59 6.17 15.61
CA ASP A 226 6.53 5.36 16.22
C ASP A 226 5.76 6.17 17.29
N ARG A 227 6.45 7.03 18.07
CA ARG A 227 5.81 7.96 19.00
C ARG A 227 4.92 8.97 18.28
N LEU A 228 5.39 9.61 17.21
CA LEU A 228 4.59 10.53 16.41
C LEU A 228 3.36 9.85 15.79
N TYR A 229 3.53 8.60 15.35
CA TYR A 229 2.42 7.80 14.87
C TYR A 229 1.40 7.55 15.99
N HIS A 230 1.85 7.23 17.18
CA HIS A 230 1.01 7.05 18.37
C HIS A 230 0.21 8.32 18.68
N GLU A 231 0.89 9.45 18.79
CA GLU A 231 0.30 10.74 19.18
C GLU A 231 -0.71 11.29 18.14
N ARG A 232 -0.51 11.03 16.85
CA ARG A 232 -1.29 11.68 15.78
C ARG A 232 -2.18 10.72 15.00
N GLY A 233 -1.74 9.49 14.82
CA GLY A 233 -2.43 8.48 14.01
C GLY A 233 -3.49 7.72 14.79
N LEU A 234 -3.27 7.55 16.08
CA LEU A 234 -4.10 6.67 16.88
C LEU A 234 -5.51 7.23 17.09
N VAL A 235 -5.63 8.51 17.44
CA VAL A 235 -6.94 9.17 17.60
C VAL A 235 -7.74 9.13 16.30
N ILE A 236 -7.09 9.39 15.16
CA ILE A 236 -7.74 9.29 13.84
C ILE A 236 -8.24 7.86 13.62
N ARG A 237 -7.45 6.86 14.01
CA ARG A 237 -7.83 5.45 13.88
C ARG A 237 -8.98 5.04 14.77
N LEU A 238 -9.00 5.51 16.01
CA LEU A 238 -10.11 5.27 16.91
C LEU A 238 -11.41 5.85 16.35
N ARG A 239 -11.37 7.05 15.77
CA ARG A 239 -12.52 7.68 15.10
C ARG A 239 -13.03 6.95 13.85
N GLU A 240 -12.15 6.26 13.13
CA GLU A 240 -12.54 5.45 11.97
C GLU A 240 -13.23 4.13 12.37
N CYS A 241 -13.18 3.75 13.65
CA CYS A 241 -13.77 2.51 14.16
C CYS A 241 -15.14 2.78 14.78
N PRO A 242 -16.23 2.13 14.30
CA PRO A 242 -17.59 2.38 14.76
C PRO A 242 -17.80 2.16 16.26
N VAL A 243 -16.94 1.38 16.90
CA VAL A 243 -16.97 1.13 18.35
C VAL A 243 -16.82 2.43 19.17
N PHE A 244 -16.18 3.46 18.60
CA PHE A 244 -15.88 4.72 19.27
C PHE A 244 -16.72 5.90 18.78
N ASP A 245 -17.72 5.70 17.91
CA ASP A 245 -18.53 6.77 17.34
C ASP A 245 -19.22 7.67 18.38
N HIS A 246 -19.51 7.11 19.55
CA HIS A 246 -20.17 7.80 20.67
C HIS A 246 -19.19 8.45 21.67
N VAL A 247 -17.89 8.22 21.52
CA VAL A 247 -16.86 8.70 22.44
C VAL A 247 -16.40 10.09 22.03
N ASP A 248 -16.34 11.04 22.97
CA ASP A 248 -15.88 12.41 22.72
C ASP A 248 -14.36 12.50 22.53
N ASP A 249 -13.90 13.63 21.99
CA ASP A 249 -12.50 13.86 21.62
C ASP A 249 -11.53 13.77 22.79
N GLU A 250 -11.90 14.35 23.95
CA GLU A 250 -11.04 14.35 25.13
C GLU A 250 -10.86 12.93 25.69
N THR A 251 -11.91 12.13 25.63
CA THR A 251 -11.87 10.72 26.05
C THR A 251 -11.09 9.86 25.05
N LEU A 252 -11.21 10.13 23.74
CA LEU A 252 -10.39 9.45 22.72
C LEU A 252 -8.90 9.74 22.89
N ASP A 253 -8.54 10.97 23.24
CA ASP A 253 -7.14 11.31 23.52
C ASP A 253 -6.61 10.51 24.73
N LYS A 254 -7.40 10.38 25.80
CA LYS A 254 -7.04 9.55 26.98
C LYS A 254 -6.89 8.07 26.62
N ILE A 255 -7.81 7.52 25.81
CA ILE A 255 -7.71 6.14 25.33
C ILE A 255 -6.45 5.96 24.48
N ALA A 256 -6.12 6.93 23.62
CA ALA A 256 -4.95 6.90 22.78
C ALA A 256 -3.63 6.94 23.58
N GLU A 257 -3.57 7.70 24.67
CA GLU A 257 -2.39 7.79 25.54
C GLU A 257 -2.03 6.44 26.19
N GLU A 258 -3.03 5.62 26.50
CA GLU A 258 -2.85 4.35 27.21
C GLU A 258 -2.94 3.11 26.32
N ALA A 259 -3.33 3.28 25.06
CA ALA A 259 -3.40 2.18 24.11
C ALA A 259 -1.99 1.70 23.71
N LEU A 260 -1.83 0.39 23.55
CA LEU A 260 -0.58 -0.24 23.17
C LEU A 260 -0.56 -0.57 21.68
N PHE A 261 0.53 -0.20 21.03
CA PHE A 261 0.75 -0.55 19.63
C PHE A 261 1.61 -1.81 19.55
N GLU A 262 1.09 -2.87 18.97
CA GLU A 262 1.72 -4.17 18.89
C GLU A 262 1.84 -4.62 17.43
N THR A 263 2.96 -5.23 17.08
CA THR A 263 3.20 -5.79 15.76
C THR A 263 3.42 -7.29 15.86
N TYR A 264 2.68 -8.04 15.06
CA TYR A 264 2.78 -9.50 15.01
C TYR A 264 3.17 -9.99 13.62
N GLY A 265 3.96 -11.06 13.57
CA GLY A 265 4.44 -11.64 12.32
C GLY A 265 5.69 -10.95 11.79
N ASN A 266 6.00 -11.19 10.50
CA ASN A 266 7.24 -10.70 9.88
C ASN A 266 6.96 -10.23 8.45
N PHE A 267 7.57 -9.12 8.02
CA PHE A 267 7.51 -8.64 6.64
C PHE A 267 8.03 -9.63 5.60
N ASN A 268 8.93 -10.54 6.01
CA ASN A 268 9.45 -11.59 5.14
C ASN A 268 8.51 -12.81 5.00
N TRP A 269 7.27 -12.72 5.52
CA TRP A 269 6.28 -13.78 5.41
C TRP A 269 6.07 -14.25 3.97
N THR A 270 6.17 -13.34 3.00
CA THR A 270 5.99 -13.62 1.57
C THR A 270 6.97 -14.65 1.03
N HIS A 271 8.25 -14.56 1.42
CA HIS A 271 9.27 -15.53 1.01
C HIS A 271 9.04 -16.90 1.64
N ARG A 272 8.61 -16.90 2.89
CA ARG A 272 8.29 -18.14 3.63
C ARG A 272 7.03 -18.80 3.04
N PHE A 273 5.99 -18.03 2.82
CA PHE A 273 4.74 -18.47 2.20
C PHE A 273 4.98 -19.07 0.81
N LYS A 274 5.70 -18.35 -0.08
CA LYS A 274 6.02 -18.82 -1.43
C LYS A 274 6.77 -20.16 -1.40
N ARG A 275 7.77 -20.29 -0.53
CA ARG A 275 8.55 -21.53 -0.38
C ARG A 275 7.73 -22.71 0.14
N GLU A 276 6.78 -22.46 1.03
CA GLU A 276 5.92 -23.53 1.56
C GLU A 276 4.80 -23.91 0.58
N MET A 277 4.24 -22.95 -0.14
CA MET A 277 3.28 -23.23 -1.24
C MET A 277 3.89 -24.10 -2.34
N ASP A 278 5.17 -23.91 -2.65
CA ASP A 278 5.91 -24.73 -3.63
C ASP A 278 6.09 -26.18 -3.13
N LYS A 279 6.03 -26.43 -1.81
CA LYS A 279 6.29 -27.75 -1.20
C LYS A 279 5.04 -28.54 -0.84
N SER A 280 3.99 -27.87 -0.35
CA SER A 280 2.79 -28.56 0.12
C SER A 280 1.54 -27.67 0.04
N HIS A 281 0.44 -28.24 -0.43
CA HIS A 281 -0.86 -27.57 -0.58
C HIS A 281 -1.82 -27.86 0.60
N LYS A 282 -1.31 -28.18 1.80
CA LYS A 282 -2.16 -28.49 2.95
C LYS A 282 -2.45 -27.24 3.79
N ALA A 283 -3.73 -26.91 3.95
CA ALA A 283 -4.22 -25.77 4.75
C ALA A 283 -3.70 -25.78 6.21
N GLU A 284 -3.62 -26.96 6.85
CA GLU A 284 -3.07 -27.12 8.21
C GLU A 284 -1.63 -26.64 8.36
N THR A 285 -0.82 -26.80 7.30
CA THR A 285 0.57 -26.32 7.30
C THR A 285 0.63 -24.80 7.27
N ILE A 286 -0.33 -24.16 6.62
CA ILE A 286 -0.40 -22.68 6.48
C ILE A 286 -0.79 -22.03 7.80
N ILE A 287 -1.79 -22.56 8.51
CA ILE A 287 -2.23 -22.06 9.83
C ILE A 287 -1.07 -22.12 10.84
N GLY A 288 -0.30 -23.20 10.84
CA GLY A 288 0.88 -23.34 11.69
C GLY A 288 2.01 -22.32 11.44
N LEU A 289 1.99 -21.61 10.30
CA LEU A 289 2.95 -20.55 9.99
C LEU A 289 2.48 -19.18 10.49
N GLU A 290 1.23 -19.04 10.90
CA GLU A 290 0.63 -17.80 11.36
C GLU A 290 1.01 -17.53 12.82
N THR A 291 1.44 -16.30 13.09
CA THR A 291 1.82 -15.89 14.46
C THR A 291 0.57 -15.74 15.31
N LEU A 292 0.54 -16.40 16.46
CA LEU A 292 -0.54 -16.26 17.43
C LEU A 292 -0.50 -14.88 18.07
N ILE A 293 -1.64 -14.17 18.10
CA ILE A 293 -1.81 -12.86 18.76
C ILE A 293 -2.39 -13.09 20.15
N CYS A 294 -3.44 -13.90 20.26
CA CYS A 294 -4.01 -14.36 21.52
C CYS A 294 -4.68 -15.73 21.31
N GLU A 295 -4.79 -16.52 22.37
CA GLU A 295 -5.30 -17.89 22.33
C GLU A 295 -6.66 -18.02 23.00
N GLN A 296 -7.50 -18.90 22.47
CA GLN A 296 -8.77 -19.28 23.13
C GLN A 296 -8.50 -19.76 24.56
N GLY A 297 -9.23 -19.18 25.51
CA GLY A 297 -9.05 -19.46 26.94
C GLY A 297 -8.14 -18.48 27.67
N ASP A 298 -7.39 -17.65 26.95
CA ASP A 298 -6.61 -16.58 27.54
C ASP A 298 -7.52 -15.54 28.23
N HIS A 299 -6.97 -14.85 29.21
CA HIS A 299 -7.68 -13.73 29.86
C HIS A 299 -7.86 -12.56 28.89
N VAL A 300 -9.04 -11.93 28.90
CA VAL A 300 -9.34 -10.76 28.07
C VAL A 300 -8.67 -9.52 28.66
N ASP A 301 -7.52 -9.14 28.16
CA ASP A 301 -6.72 -8.01 28.65
C ASP A 301 -6.94 -6.72 27.88
N GLY A 302 -7.64 -6.76 26.73
CA GLY A 302 -7.96 -5.57 25.95
C GLY A 302 -8.83 -5.83 24.72
N LEU A 303 -9.38 -4.74 24.19
CA LEU A 303 -9.97 -4.68 22.88
C LEU A 303 -8.85 -4.54 21.84
N LEU A 304 -8.81 -5.43 20.85
CA LEU A 304 -7.81 -5.42 19.77
C LEU A 304 -8.42 -4.80 18.51
N LEU A 305 -7.87 -3.68 18.04
CA LEU A 305 -8.24 -3.05 16.78
C LEU A 305 -7.16 -3.36 15.74
N ILE A 306 -7.56 -3.92 14.60
CA ILE A 306 -6.63 -4.17 13.49
C ILE A 306 -6.33 -2.85 12.78
N ASN A 307 -5.10 -2.37 12.95
CA ASN A 307 -4.63 -1.14 12.32
C ASN A 307 -4.14 -1.38 10.88
N ASN A 308 -3.44 -2.50 10.67
CA ASN A 308 -2.94 -2.88 9.34
C ASN A 308 -2.77 -4.39 9.24
N GLY A 309 -2.85 -4.94 8.03
CA GLY A 309 -2.73 -6.36 7.79
C GLY A 309 -4.06 -7.12 7.92
N PHE A 310 -3.96 -8.43 8.12
CA PHE A 310 -5.11 -9.34 8.23
C PHE A 310 -4.89 -10.32 9.36
N ALA A 311 -5.96 -10.60 10.10
CA ALA A 311 -5.94 -11.61 11.16
C ALA A 311 -7.03 -12.66 10.94
N ARG A 312 -6.75 -13.90 11.36
CA ARG A 312 -7.68 -15.04 11.32
C ARG A 312 -8.27 -15.23 12.72
N ILE A 313 -9.58 -15.35 12.79
CA ILE A 313 -10.26 -15.83 13.99
C ILE A 313 -10.44 -17.34 13.86
N SER A 314 -10.03 -18.09 14.86
CA SER A 314 -10.15 -19.54 14.90
C SER A 314 -10.67 -20.04 16.24
N LYS A 315 -11.28 -21.21 16.23
CA LYS A 315 -11.78 -21.92 17.42
C LYS A 315 -11.23 -23.31 17.44
N GLN A 316 -10.74 -23.74 18.61
CA GLN A 316 -10.36 -25.13 18.85
C GLN A 316 -11.62 -25.98 18.92
N VAL A 317 -11.70 -27.01 18.11
CA VAL A 317 -12.81 -27.96 18.08
C VAL A 317 -12.22 -29.38 18.04
N ASP A 318 -12.51 -30.18 19.07
CA ASP A 318 -12.04 -31.58 19.21
C ASP A 318 -10.52 -31.71 18.99
N HIS A 319 -10.09 -32.13 17.81
CA HIS A 319 -8.69 -32.42 17.47
C HIS A 319 -8.09 -31.45 16.45
N GLY A 320 -8.76 -30.32 16.16
CA GLY A 320 -8.30 -29.36 15.17
C GLY A 320 -8.71 -27.93 15.44
N GLU A 321 -8.13 -27.01 14.70
CA GLU A 321 -8.45 -25.59 14.75
C GLU A 321 -9.31 -25.23 13.53
N ARG A 322 -10.51 -24.68 13.77
CA ARG A 322 -11.45 -24.26 12.72
C ARG A 322 -11.42 -22.75 12.57
N THR A 323 -11.24 -22.28 11.35
CA THR A 323 -11.42 -20.85 11.01
C THR A 323 -12.89 -20.46 11.14
N ILE A 324 -13.15 -19.35 11.83
CA ILE A 324 -14.48 -18.79 12.03
C ILE A 324 -14.66 -17.53 11.20
N GLY A 325 -13.62 -16.70 11.09
CA GLY A 325 -13.68 -15.47 10.36
C GLY A 325 -12.30 -14.85 10.17
N HIS A 326 -12.31 -13.68 9.53
CA HIS A 326 -11.11 -12.91 9.25
C HIS A 326 -11.35 -11.44 9.56
N LEU A 327 -10.34 -10.81 10.12
CA LEU A 327 -10.33 -9.39 10.41
C LEU A 327 -9.35 -8.67 9.49
N SER A 328 -9.70 -7.47 9.12
CA SER A 328 -8.92 -6.56 8.31
C SER A 328 -8.82 -5.20 8.99
N LYS A 329 -8.21 -4.23 8.33
CA LYS A 329 -8.10 -2.87 8.82
C LYS A 329 -9.46 -2.31 9.28
N ASN A 330 -9.49 -1.72 10.47
CA ASN A 330 -10.62 -1.14 11.20
C ASN A 330 -11.59 -2.16 11.84
N ASP A 331 -11.36 -3.47 11.62
CA ASP A 331 -12.08 -4.48 12.38
C ASP A 331 -11.48 -4.62 13.79
N PHE A 332 -12.26 -5.16 14.71
CA PHE A 332 -11.90 -5.31 16.12
C PHE A 332 -12.15 -6.73 16.63
N PHE A 333 -11.47 -7.10 17.73
CA PHE A 333 -11.55 -8.40 18.36
C PHE A 333 -11.62 -8.28 19.89
N GLY A 334 -12.40 -9.14 20.54
CA GLY A 334 -12.50 -9.24 22.00
C GLY A 334 -13.62 -8.39 22.62
N LEU A 335 -14.34 -7.56 21.84
CA LEU A 335 -15.42 -6.72 22.37
C LEU A 335 -16.55 -7.55 23.01
N ASP A 336 -16.97 -8.62 22.35
CA ASP A 336 -18.03 -9.52 22.87
C ASP A 336 -17.61 -10.25 24.14
N ASP A 337 -16.33 -10.62 24.24
CA ASP A 337 -15.77 -11.29 25.40
C ASP A 337 -15.66 -10.32 26.59
N ILE A 338 -15.25 -9.06 26.34
CA ILE A 338 -15.25 -7.98 27.34
C ILE A 338 -16.68 -7.69 27.84
N PHE A 339 -17.65 -7.61 26.92
CA PHE A 339 -19.05 -7.36 27.27
C PHE A 339 -19.66 -8.51 28.07
N ALA A 340 -19.36 -9.77 27.70
CA ALA A 340 -19.78 -10.95 28.43
C ALA A 340 -19.19 -11.00 29.85
N ALA A 341 -17.91 -10.67 29.99
CA ALA A 341 -17.23 -10.57 31.28
C ALA A 341 -17.87 -9.52 32.19
N ASN A 342 -18.27 -8.37 31.65
CA ASN A 342 -18.98 -7.31 32.39
C ASN A 342 -20.36 -7.77 32.90
N LYS A 343 -20.98 -8.74 32.24
CA LYS A 343 -22.26 -9.37 32.68
C LYS A 343 -22.11 -10.55 33.63
N GLY A 344 -20.88 -10.85 34.09
CA GLY A 344 -20.57 -11.93 35.02
C GLY A 344 -20.26 -13.30 34.37
N ALA A 345 -20.10 -13.35 33.06
CA ALA A 345 -19.49 -14.49 32.39
C ALA A 345 -17.96 -14.50 32.62
N GLY A 346 -17.31 -15.64 32.44
CA GLY A 346 -15.85 -15.73 32.61
C GLY A 346 -15.10 -14.74 31.69
N ALA A 347 -14.05 -14.11 32.22
CA ALA A 347 -13.24 -13.13 31.49
C ALA A 347 -12.18 -13.81 30.58
N THR A 348 -12.60 -14.75 29.74
CA THR A 348 -11.70 -15.49 28.85
C THR A 348 -12.16 -15.40 27.40
N LEU A 349 -11.19 -15.38 26.47
CA LEU A 349 -11.43 -15.37 25.03
C LEU A 349 -12.09 -16.68 24.58
N ARG A 350 -13.15 -16.59 23.80
CA ARG A 350 -13.87 -17.75 23.24
C ARG A 350 -13.23 -18.27 21.94
N THR A 351 -12.34 -17.49 21.35
CA THR A 351 -11.68 -17.78 20.09
C THR A 351 -10.23 -17.30 20.11
N SER A 352 -9.39 -17.84 19.23
CA SER A 352 -8.01 -17.41 19.02
C SER A 352 -7.93 -16.40 17.89
N LEU A 353 -6.93 -15.50 17.94
CA LEU A 353 -6.60 -14.55 16.87
C LEU A 353 -5.17 -14.80 16.39
N ARG A 354 -4.97 -14.94 15.08
CA ARG A 354 -3.68 -15.20 14.45
C ARG A 354 -3.37 -14.16 13.37
N ALA A 355 -2.12 -13.73 13.29
CA ALA A 355 -1.64 -12.81 12.26
C ALA A 355 -1.43 -13.56 10.93
N ILE A 356 -2.15 -13.13 9.89
CA ILE A 356 -1.96 -13.63 8.53
C ILE A 356 -0.79 -12.88 7.88
N GLY A 357 0.43 -13.28 8.22
CA GLY A 357 1.66 -12.67 7.74
C GLY A 357 2.18 -11.59 8.69
N TYR A 358 1.88 -10.32 8.43
CA TYR A 358 2.23 -9.16 9.24
C TYR A 358 0.96 -8.40 9.63
N VAL A 359 0.80 -8.11 10.91
CA VAL A 359 -0.38 -7.42 11.45
C VAL A 359 0.04 -6.41 12.50
N ASP A 360 -0.41 -5.18 12.35
CA ASP A 360 -0.34 -4.16 13.39
C ASP A 360 -1.67 -4.09 14.13
N VAL A 361 -1.61 -4.17 15.44
CA VAL A 361 -2.76 -4.17 16.35
C VAL A 361 -2.64 -3.03 17.33
N ILE A 362 -3.74 -2.36 17.60
CA ILE A 362 -3.89 -1.41 18.70
C ILE A 362 -4.66 -2.14 19.81
N ARG A 363 -4.00 -2.34 20.95
CA ARG A 363 -4.61 -2.93 22.14
C ARG A 363 -5.07 -1.84 23.08
N ILE A 364 -6.37 -1.79 23.35
CA ILE A 364 -6.99 -0.86 24.27
C ILE A 364 -7.30 -1.62 25.56
N PRO A 365 -6.70 -1.25 26.70
CA PRO A 365 -6.89 -1.95 27.96
C PRO A 365 -8.37 -2.13 28.35
N THR A 366 -8.72 -3.29 28.87
CA THR A 366 -10.10 -3.67 29.19
C THR A 366 -10.79 -2.65 30.09
N TYR A 367 -10.08 -2.04 31.06
CA TYR A 367 -10.69 -1.07 31.98
C TYR A 367 -11.15 0.21 31.26
N LEU A 368 -10.40 0.69 30.24
CA LEU A 368 -10.83 1.85 29.42
C LEU A 368 -12.08 1.51 28.59
N VAL A 369 -12.13 0.27 28.08
CA VAL A 369 -13.31 -0.20 27.35
C VAL A 369 -14.55 -0.23 28.27
N HIS A 370 -14.40 -0.70 29.50
CA HIS A 370 -15.48 -0.71 30.49
C HIS A 370 -15.96 0.70 30.88
N GLU A 371 -15.02 1.62 31.08
CA GLU A 371 -15.31 2.96 31.55
C GLU A 371 -15.89 3.86 30.45
N HIS A 372 -15.34 3.80 29.24
CA HIS A 372 -15.61 4.80 28.20
C HIS A 372 -16.32 4.26 26.96
N VAL A 373 -16.22 2.96 26.68
CA VAL A 373 -16.76 2.40 25.42
C VAL A 373 -18.09 1.69 25.66
N LEU A 374 -18.16 0.78 26.63
CA LEU A 374 -19.39 0.02 26.88
C LEU A 374 -20.63 0.87 27.23
N PRO A 375 -20.55 2.01 27.97
CA PRO A 375 -21.73 2.76 28.37
C PRO A 375 -22.56 3.36 27.22
N GLY A 376 -21.97 3.60 26.06
CA GLY A 376 -22.64 4.17 24.87
C GLY A 376 -22.68 3.25 23.67
N LEU A 377 -22.25 2.00 23.85
CA LEU A 377 -22.06 1.05 22.75
C LEU A 377 -23.38 0.69 22.06
N ASP A 378 -23.40 0.78 20.73
CA ASP A 378 -24.52 0.26 19.94
C ASP A 378 -24.56 -1.28 20.04
N ALA A 379 -25.68 -1.81 20.52
CA ALA A 379 -25.90 -3.25 20.64
C ALA A 379 -25.79 -4.00 19.31
N GLY A 380 -25.97 -3.33 18.19
CA GLY A 380 -25.76 -3.87 16.84
C GLY A 380 -24.33 -4.28 16.55
N LEU A 381 -23.34 -3.70 17.25
CA LEU A 381 -21.93 -4.06 17.11
C LEU A 381 -21.55 -5.36 17.85
N LEU A 382 -22.41 -5.84 18.73
CA LEU A 382 -22.24 -7.09 19.51
C LEU A 382 -22.76 -8.34 18.78
N THR A 383 -23.24 -8.21 17.55
CA THR A 383 -23.87 -9.29 16.79
C THR A 383 -22.91 -10.36 16.25
N LEU A 384 -21.62 -10.24 16.49
CA LEU A 384 -20.66 -11.32 16.25
C LEU A 384 -20.73 -12.44 17.32
N SER A 385 -21.62 -12.30 18.31
CA SER A 385 -21.70 -13.20 19.48
C SER A 385 -22.43 -14.52 19.27
N ASP A 386 -23.18 -14.70 18.19
CA ASP A 386 -23.90 -15.95 17.92
C ASP A 386 -23.11 -17.01 17.12
N VAL A 387 -21.82 -17.12 17.41
CA VAL A 387 -20.96 -18.18 16.83
C VAL A 387 -21.29 -19.58 17.38
N ASP A 388 -22.20 -19.68 18.32
CA ASP A 388 -22.69 -20.96 18.86
C ASP A 388 -23.89 -21.56 18.07
N GLY A 389 -24.04 -21.25 16.78
CA GLY A 389 -24.92 -22.03 15.91
C GLY A 389 -26.07 -21.30 15.23
N GLY A 390 -26.11 -19.99 15.24
CA GLY A 390 -27.10 -19.19 14.52
C GLY A 390 -26.44 -18.31 13.45
N SER A 391 -26.41 -18.84 12.26
CA SER A 391 -26.51 -18.13 10.97
C SER A 391 -25.99 -16.68 10.92
N ILE A 392 -24.69 -16.49 10.76
CA ILE A 392 -24.35 -15.68 9.59
C ILE A 392 -24.79 -16.58 8.42
N GLU A 393 -25.90 -16.26 7.77
CA GLU A 393 -26.32 -16.86 6.50
C GLU A 393 -25.36 -16.45 5.36
N HIS A 394 -24.10 -16.64 5.57
CA HIS A 394 -23.12 -16.75 4.52
C HIS A 394 -23.22 -18.20 4.07
N GLY A 395 -23.93 -18.46 2.97
CA GLY A 395 -24.11 -19.79 2.46
C GLY A 395 -22.77 -20.52 2.36
N GLU A 396 -22.75 -21.84 2.46
CA GLU A 396 -21.52 -22.68 2.41
C GLU A 396 -20.54 -22.27 1.29
N LEU A 397 -21.06 -21.82 0.15
CA LEU A 397 -20.29 -21.27 -0.97
C LEU A 397 -19.47 -20.03 -0.58
N GLN A 398 -20.02 -19.14 0.22
CA GLN A 398 -19.38 -17.88 0.61
C GLN A 398 -18.26 -18.14 1.64
N GLN A 399 -18.49 -19.06 2.57
CA GLN A 399 -17.49 -19.45 3.55
C GLN A 399 -16.32 -20.20 2.88
N GLY A 400 -16.58 -21.18 2.03
CA GLY A 400 -15.54 -21.90 1.30
C GLY A 400 -14.76 -21.02 0.33
N MET A 401 -15.43 -20.02 -0.31
CA MET A 401 -14.76 -19.01 -1.11
C MET A 401 -13.82 -18.18 -0.25
N MET A 402 -14.24 -17.73 0.94
CA MET A 402 -13.40 -16.94 1.82
C MET A 402 -12.17 -17.74 2.29
N ASP A 403 -12.34 -19.00 2.69
CA ASP A 403 -11.24 -19.87 3.07
C ASP A 403 -10.24 -20.02 1.91
N PHE A 404 -10.72 -20.27 0.70
CA PHE A 404 -9.88 -20.34 -0.50
C PHE A 404 -9.09 -19.04 -0.73
N LEU A 405 -9.73 -17.88 -0.60
CA LEU A 405 -9.10 -16.56 -0.81
C LEU A 405 -8.01 -16.30 0.24
N VAL A 406 -8.24 -16.70 1.48
CA VAL A 406 -7.29 -16.56 2.58
C VAL A 406 -6.11 -17.51 2.41
N ASP A 407 -6.36 -18.78 2.12
CA ASP A 407 -5.31 -19.79 1.95
C ASP A 407 -4.34 -19.41 0.83
N HIS A 408 -4.84 -18.79 -0.24
CA HIS A 408 -4.01 -18.27 -1.32
C HIS A 408 -3.52 -16.83 -1.09
N ARG A 409 -3.83 -16.22 0.08
CA ARG A 409 -3.51 -14.82 0.40
C ARG A 409 -4.11 -13.79 -0.57
N PHE A 410 -5.15 -14.16 -1.32
CA PHE A 410 -5.80 -13.28 -2.27
C PHE A 410 -6.57 -12.14 -1.62
N ILE A 411 -6.91 -12.25 -0.34
CA ILE A 411 -7.55 -11.19 0.46
C ILE A 411 -6.77 -9.86 0.44
N ASN A 412 -5.48 -9.88 0.12
CA ASN A 412 -4.66 -8.68 -0.09
C ASN A 412 -4.98 -7.95 -1.41
N GLY A 413 -5.80 -8.52 -2.29
CA GLY A 413 -6.08 -7.98 -3.62
C GLY A 413 -7.25 -6.99 -3.66
N GLU A 414 -6.97 -5.74 -4.05
CA GLU A 414 -8.02 -4.72 -4.26
C GLU A 414 -8.66 -4.81 -5.65
N GLN A 415 -7.91 -5.32 -6.65
CA GLN A 415 -8.32 -5.37 -8.06
C GLN A 415 -7.98 -6.74 -8.67
N ALA A 416 -8.36 -7.81 -7.99
CA ALA A 416 -8.14 -9.14 -8.52
C ALA A 416 -8.94 -9.37 -9.81
N MET A 417 -8.38 -10.17 -10.72
CA MET A 417 -9.09 -10.63 -11.92
C MET A 417 -9.72 -11.99 -11.63
N VAL A 418 -11.03 -12.04 -11.65
CA VAL A 418 -11.79 -13.28 -11.53
C VAL A 418 -12.44 -13.62 -12.86
N ILE A 419 -12.35 -14.90 -13.24
CA ILE A 419 -12.94 -15.44 -14.46
C ILE A 419 -14.01 -16.47 -14.04
N ASN A 420 -15.25 -16.24 -14.47
CA ASN A 420 -16.33 -17.21 -14.34
C ASN A 420 -16.14 -18.30 -15.41
N GLN A 421 -15.82 -19.53 -14.98
CA GLN A 421 -15.48 -20.63 -15.87
C GLN A 421 -16.69 -21.17 -16.64
N ASP A 422 -17.92 -20.98 -16.12
CA ASP A 422 -19.14 -21.39 -16.80
C ASP A 422 -19.47 -20.49 -18.00
N ARG A 423 -19.09 -19.20 -17.90
CA ARG A 423 -19.28 -18.21 -18.97
C ARG A 423 -18.10 -18.14 -19.94
N CYS A 424 -16.92 -18.54 -19.51
CA CYS A 424 -15.68 -18.42 -20.29
C CYS A 424 -15.56 -19.54 -21.33
N VAL A 425 -15.70 -19.19 -22.60
CA VAL A 425 -15.57 -20.13 -23.74
C VAL A 425 -14.14 -20.27 -24.27
N GLY A 426 -13.16 -19.62 -23.65
CA GLY A 426 -11.76 -19.73 -24.07
C GLY A 426 -11.38 -19.02 -25.35
N CYS A 427 -12.12 -18.01 -25.80
CA CYS A 427 -11.91 -17.32 -27.09
C CYS A 427 -10.64 -16.46 -27.18
N ASP A 428 -9.96 -16.17 -26.06
CA ASP A 428 -8.77 -15.32 -25.92
C ASP A 428 -8.92 -13.84 -26.32
N ASP A 429 -10.15 -13.34 -26.51
CA ASP A 429 -10.37 -11.93 -26.83
C ASP A 429 -9.82 -11.00 -25.75
N CYS A 430 -9.94 -11.38 -24.47
CA CYS A 430 -9.38 -10.65 -23.36
C CYS A 430 -7.83 -10.57 -23.41
N VAL A 431 -7.17 -11.67 -23.81
CA VAL A 431 -5.71 -11.74 -23.92
C VAL A 431 -5.26 -10.89 -25.12
N ARG A 432 -5.94 -11.00 -26.27
CA ARG A 432 -5.64 -10.19 -27.47
C ARG A 432 -5.82 -8.70 -27.21
N ALA A 433 -6.94 -8.31 -26.56
CA ALA A 433 -7.18 -6.91 -26.22
C ALA A 433 -6.13 -6.35 -25.24
N CYS A 434 -5.72 -7.15 -24.26
CA CYS A 434 -4.62 -6.77 -23.37
C CYS A 434 -3.30 -6.62 -24.13
N ALA A 435 -2.98 -7.53 -25.04
CA ALA A 435 -1.77 -7.46 -25.87
C ALA A 435 -1.77 -6.19 -26.74
N VAL A 436 -2.88 -5.88 -27.40
CA VAL A 436 -3.02 -4.65 -28.21
C VAL A 436 -2.81 -3.38 -27.38
N ALA A 437 -3.31 -3.37 -26.15
CA ALA A 437 -3.13 -2.24 -25.23
C ALA A 437 -1.70 -2.09 -24.70
N HIS A 438 -0.88 -3.16 -24.75
CA HIS A 438 0.42 -3.24 -24.08
C HIS A 438 1.53 -3.76 -25.01
N ASP A 439 1.73 -3.11 -26.15
CA ASP A 439 2.83 -3.38 -27.06
C ASP A 439 2.99 -4.87 -27.44
N ASN A 440 1.86 -5.55 -27.71
CA ASN A 440 1.75 -6.97 -28.01
C ASN A 440 2.16 -7.93 -26.88
N ASN A 441 2.29 -7.44 -25.65
CA ASN A 441 2.54 -8.31 -24.50
C ASN A 441 1.36 -8.28 -23.53
N PRO A 442 0.57 -9.35 -23.41
CA PRO A 442 -0.51 -9.42 -22.44
C PRO A 442 0.04 -9.37 -21.01
N ARG A 443 -0.55 -8.54 -20.16
CA ARG A 443 -0.11 -8.28 -18.78
C ARG A 443 -0.73 -9.24 -17.76
N PHE A 444 -1.34 -10.32 -18.20
CA PHE A 444 -1.91 -11.38 -17.37
C PHE A 444 -1.88 -12.72 -18.09
N VAL A 445 -2.01 -13.78 -17.31
CA VAL A 445 -2.17 -15.15 -17.81
C VAL A 445 -3.55 -15.65 -17.38
N ARG A 446 -4.31 -16.24 -18.33
CA ARG A 446 -5.64 -16.80 -18.09
C ARG A 446 -5.51 -18.20 -17.44
N ALA A 447 -4.75 -18.29 -16.38
CA ALA A 447 -4.56 -19.43 -15.52
C ALA A 447 -4.40 -18.94 -14.10
N GLY A 448 -4.68 -19.78 -13.13
CA GLY A 448 -4.55 -19.48 -11.71
C GLY A 448 -5.31 -20.49 -10.87
N PRO A 449 -5.28 -20.38 -9.55
CA PRO A 449 -6.09 -21.19 -8.66
C PRO A 449 -7.58 -20.94 -8.90
N ALA A 450 -8.38 -22.00 -8.73
CA ALA A 450 -9.82 -21.94 -8.91
C ALA A 450 -10.55 -22.56 -7.71
N TYR A 451 -11.68 -21.98 -7.38
CA TYR A 451 -12.65 -22.50 -6.44
C TYR A 451 -14.01 -22.55 -7.13
N GLU A 452 -14.58 -23.74 -7.25
CA GLU A 452 -15.78 -24.00 -8.06
C GLU A 452 -15.66 -23.41 -9.47
N ASN A 453 -16.55 -22.49 -9.87
CA ASN A 453 -16.52 -21.83 -11.16
C ASN A 453 -15.73 -20.50 -11.18
N ALA A 454 -15.13 -20.10 -10.06
CA ALA A 454 -14.31 -18.90 -9.95
C ALA A 454 -12.83 -19.21 -10.13
N LEU A 455 -12.21 -18.73 -11.20
CA LEU A 455 -10.77 -18.77 -11.41
C LEU A 455 -10.16 -17.41 -11.11
N VAL A 456 -9.23 -17.35 -10.16
CA VAL A 456 -8.45 -16.13 -9.89
C VAL A 456 -7.23 -16.12 -10.81
N ALA A 457 -7.31 -15.30 -11.86
CA ALA A 457 -6.28 -15.28 -12.89
C ALA A 457 -4.97 -14.66 -12.40
N ASN A 458 -3.84 -15.14 -12.96
CA ASN A 458 -2.50 -14.59 -12.70
C ASN A 458 -2.38 -13.19 -13.34
N ALA A 459 -2.88 -12.19 -12.63
CA ALA A 459 -2.82 -10.78 -12.99
C ALA A 459 -2.51 -9.95 -11.74
N CYS A 460 -1.83 -8.82 -11.88
CA CYS A 460 -1.58 -7.96 -10.72
C CYS A 460 -2.90 -7.58 -10.04
N MET A 461 -2.98 -7.81 -8.74
CA MET A 461 -4.18 -7.56 -7.92
C MET A 461 -4.17 -6.19 -7.25
N HIS A 462 -3.14 -5.37 -7.48
CA HIS A 462 -3.00 -4.04 -6.87
C HIS A 462 -3.22 -4.08 -5.36
N CYS A 463 -2.43 -4.92 -4.70
CA CYS A 463 -2.58 -5.29 -3.30
C CYS A 463 -2.73 -4.10 -2.35
N THR A 464 -3.50 -4.27 -1.28
CA THR A 464 -3.56 -3.32 -0.16
C THR A 464 -2.17 -3.13 0.46
N ASP A 465 -1.45 -4.23 0.71
CA ASP A 465 -0.04 -4.22 1.10
C ASP A 465 0.85 -4.77 -0.03
N PRO A 466 1.35 -3.89 -0.92
CA PRO A 466 2.12 -4.30 -2.08
C PRO A 466 3.60 -4.50 -1.74
N VAL A 467 3.97 -5.69 -1.27
CA VAL A 467 5.36 -6.06 -0.91
C VAL A 467 6.37 -5.85 -2.03
N CYS A 468 5.93 -5.82 -3.29
CA CYS A 468 6.78 -5.55 -4.45
C CYS A 468 7.37 -4.12 -4.46
N LEU A 469 6.76 -3.16 -3.75
CA LEU A 469 7.31 -1.81 -3.61
C LEU A 469 8.53 -1.77 -2.71
N ILE A 470 8.56 -2.64 -1.68
CA ILE A 470 9.52 -2.57 -0.58
C ILE A 470 10.96 -2.71 -1.08
N GLY A 471 11.17 -3.60 -2.04
CA GLY A 471 12.50 -3.94 -2.53
C GLY A 471 12.95 -3.15 -3.77
N CYS A 472 12.16 -2.22 -4.30
CA CYS A 472 12.55 -1.49 -5.49
C CYS A 472 13.61 -0.42 -5.17
N PRO A 473 14.86 -0.55 -5.66
CA PRO A 473 15.93 0.38 -5.31
C PRO A 473 15.74 1.77 -5.92
N THR A 474 15.06 1.87 -7.07
CA THR A 474 14.86 3.11 -7.81
C THR A 474 13.48 3.73 -7.60
N GLY A 475 12.60 3.10 -6.82
CA GLY A 475 11.21 3.54 -6.70
C GLY A 475 10.38 3.42 -7.98
N ALA A 476 10.91 2.71 -9.01
CA ALA A 476 10.21 2.52 -10.29
C ALA A 476 8.83 1.89 -10.13
N ILE A 477 8.68 0.95 -9.17
CA ILE A 477 7.35 0.45 -8.80
C ILE A 477 6.80 1.30 -7.66
N HIS A 478 5.64 1.90 -7.88
CA HIS A 478 5.04 2.86 -6.97
C HIS A 478 3.52 2.74 -6.98
N ARG A 479 2.85 3.36 -6.02
CA ARG A 479 1.39 3.49 -5.99
C ARG A 479 1.00 4.86 -6.57
N SER A 480 0.07 4.87 -7.52
CA SER A 480 -0.48 6.12 -8.06
C SER A 480 -1.17 6.91 -6.94
N SER A 481 -0.89 8.21 -6.85
CA SER A 481 -1.52 9.12 -5.89
C SER A 481 -3.02 9.26 -6.10
N ASP A 482 -3.48 9.18 -7.37
CA ASP A 482 -4.88 9.44 -7.72
C ASP A 482 -5.78 8.22 -7.53
N THR A 483 -5.29 7.04 -7.97
CA THR A 483 -6.11 5.83 -8.11
C THR A 483 -5.75 4.74 -7.12
N GLY A 484 -4.64 4.87 -6.38
CA GLY A 484 -4.08 3.82 -5.55
C GLY A 484 -3.52 2.62 -6.34
N THR A 485 -3.56 2.67 -7.67
CA THR A 485 -3.07 1.59 -8.54
C THR A 485 -1.57 1.46 -8.43
N VAL A 486 -1.07 0.24 -8.26
CA VAL A 486 0.37 -0.04 -8.29
C VAL A 486 0.85 -0.02 -9.74
N LEU A 487 1.82 0.83 -10.06
CA LEU A 487 2.37 1.04 -11.39
C LEU A 487 3.87 0.77 -11.42
N ILE A 488 4.42 0.53 -12.61
CA ILE A 488 5.87 0.48 -12.86
C ILE A 488 6.21 1.56 -13.86
N ASN A 489 7.14 2.43 -13.51
CA ASN A 489 7.72 3.39 -14.43
C ASN A 489 8.88 2.71 -15.19
N ASP A 490 8.69 2.57 -16.49
CA ASP A 490 9.68 1.93 -17.37
C ASP A 490 10.99 2.70 -17.45
N ASP A 491 10.96 4.03 -17.34
CA ASP A 491 12.13 4.89 -17.50
C ASP A 491 13.09 4.81 -16.30
N THR A 492 12.54 4.58 -15.10
CA THR A 492 13.32 4.45 -13.86
C THR A 492 13.57 2.99 -13.47
N CYS A 493 12.94 2.04 -14.15
CA CYS A 493 13.14 0.61 -13.90
C CYS A 493 14.51 0.16 -14.45
N ILE A 494 15.39 -0.33 -13.57
CA ILE A 494 16.72 -0.86 -13.94
C ILE A 494 16.72 -2.35 -14.28
N GLY A 495 15.58 -3.04 -14.16
CA GLY A 495 15.48 -4.47 -14.49
C GLY A 495 16.09 -5.42 -13.46
N CYS A 496 16.26 -5.00 -12.19
CA CYS A 496 16.88 -5.81 -11.12
C CYS A 496 16.08 -7.04 -10.68
N ALA A 497 14.84 -7.22 -11.16
CA ALA A 497 13.93 -8.31 -10.84
C ALA A 497 13.46 -8.41 -9.36
N THR A 498 13.88 -7.53 -8.47
CA THR A 498 13.53 -7.61 -7.04
C THR A 498 12.00 -7.62 -6.83
N CYS A 499 11.25 -6.77 -7.54
CA CYS A 499 9.79 -6.73 -7.45
C CYS A 499 9.13 -8.03 -7.97
N ALA A 500 9.68 -8.64 -9.04
CA ALA A 500 9.17 -9.91 -9.56
C ALA A 500 9.41 -11.07 -8.57
N ASN A 501 10.61 -11.11 -7.97
CA ASN A 501 10.94 -12.12 -6.97
C ASN A 501 10.14 -11.95 -5.67
N SER A 502 9.81 -10.71 -5.30
CA SER A 502 9.04 -10.42 -4.09
C SER A 502 7.53 -10.65 -4.27
N CYS A 503 7.01 -10.70 -5.49
CA CYS A 503 5.59 -10.92 -5.72
C CYS A 503 5.18 -12.35 -5.33
N PRO A 504 4.33 -12.56 -4.30
CA PRO A 504 3.94 -13.91 -3.88
C PRO A 504 3.06 -14.63 -4.91
N TYR A 505 2.47 -13.88 -5.85
CA TYR A 505 1.52 -14.37 -6.85
C TYR A 505 2.15 -14.53 -8.24
N ASN A 506 3.45 -14.27 -8.40
CA ASN A 506 4.16 -14.30 -9.69
C ASN A 506 3.51 -13.39 -10.78
N ASN A 507 2.85 -12.32 -10.37
CA ASN A 507 2.12 -11.40 -11.27
C ASN A 507 2.98 -10.28 -11.86
N ILE A 508 4.30 -10.32 -11.64
CA ILE A 508 5.28 -9.41 -12.24
C ILE A 508 6.26 -10.25 -13.04
N GLN A 509 6.41 -9.93 -14.31
CA GLN A 509 7.27 -10.66 -15.24
C GLN A 509 8.45 -9.78 -15.66
N MET A 510 9.60 -10.40 -15.92
CA MET A 510 10.76 -9.75 -16.54
C MET A 510 10.72 -10.03 -18.03
N VAL A 511 10.75 -8.97 -18.84
CA VAL A 511 10.65 -9.06 -20.30
C VAL A 511 11.80 -8.32 -20.97
N GLU A 512 12.37 -8.92 -22.00
CA GLU A 512 13.37 -8.29 -22.85
C GLU A 512 12.66 -7.37 -23.85
N ILE A 513 13.07 -6.11 -23.86
CA ILE A 513 12.41 -5.08 -24.68
C ILE A 513 13.02 -4.99 -26.08
N ARG A 514 12.17 -4.63 -27.05
CA ARG A 514 12.52 -4.58 -28.47
C ARG A 514 12.26 -3.20 -29.07
N ASP A 515 12.96 -2.90 -30.15
CA ASP A 515 12.69 -1.72 -30.96
C ASP A 515 11.51 -1.94 -31.94
N LYS A 516 11.23 -0.95 -32.79
CA LYS A 516 10.17 -1.00 -33.81
C LYS A 516 10.37 -2.08 -34.90
N ASN A 517 11.58 -2.56 -35.08
CA ASN A 517 11.92 -3.57 -36.07
C ASN A 517 11.85 -5.00 -35.48
N GLY A 518 11.68 -5.09 -34.15
CA GLY A 518 11.70 -6.36 -33.43
C GLY A 518 13.05 -6.77 -32.89
N ASP A 519 14.10 -5.94 -33.08
CA ASP A 519 15.41 -6.20 -32.55
C ASP A 519 15.47 -5.89 -31.05
N PHE A 520 16.25 -6.69 -30.30
CA PHE A 520 16.44 -6.44 -28.88
C PHE A 520 17.15 -5.11 -28.63
N LEU A 521 16.67 -4.33 -27.69
CA LEU A 521 17.39 -3.18 -27.19
C LEU A 521 18.56 -3.66 -26.34
N LEU A 522 19.75 -3.17 -26.64
CA LEU A 522 20.98 -3.52 -25.94
C LEU A 522 21.45 -2.35 -25.07
N ASP A 523 22.04 -2.67 -23.93
CA ASP A 523 22.76 -1.71 -23.11
C ASP A 523 24.15 -1.38 -23.71
N ARG A 524 24.95 -0.57 -22.99
CA ARG A 524 26.29 -0.18 -23.44
C ARG A 524 27.27 -1.36 -23.58
N GLU A 525 26.97 -2.47 -22.91
CA GLU A 525 27.80 -3.68 -22.92
C GLU A 525 27.32 -4.70 -23.95
N GLY A 526 26.29 -4.38 -24.73
CA GLY A 526 25.70 -5.26 -25.73
C GLY A 526 24.77 -6.35 -25.14
N LYS A 527 24.34 -6.22 -23.90
CA LYS A 527 23.40 -7.13 -23.26
C LYS A 527 21.96 -6.65 -23.47
N THR A 528 21.02 -7.59 -23.59
CA THR A 528 19.59 -7.27 -23.73
C THR A 528 19.06 -6.54 -22.50
N ILE A 529 18.34 -5.46 -22.76
CA ILE A 529 17.68 -4.69 -21.70
C ILE A 529 16.39 -5.41 -21.29
N ALA A 530 16.33 -5.88 -20.04
CA ALA A 530 15.11 -6.44 -19.44
C ALA A 530 14.42 -5.43 -18.52
N ARG A 531 13.09 -5.46 -18.47
CA ARG A 531 12.27 -4.61 -17.59
C ARG A 531 11.16 -5.42 -16.94
N ALA A 532 10.79 -5.01 -15.73
CA ALA A 532 9.64 -5.59 -15.06
C ALA A 532 8.34 -5.10 -15.71
N THR A 533 7.39 -6.00 -15.88
CA THR A 533 6.07 -5.70 -16.44
C THR A 533 4.97 -6.38 -15.65
N LYS A 534 3.80 -5.76 -15.57
CA LYS A 534 2.61 -6.29 -14.91
C LYS A 534 1.35 -5.56 -15.36
N CYS A 535 0.17 -6.09 -15.03
CA CYS A 535 -1.09 -5.39 -15.26
C CYS A 535 -1.10 -4.04 -14.54
N ASP A 536 -1.54 -2.99 -15.23
CA ASP A 536 -1.66 -1.60 -14.80
C ASP A 536 -3.12 -1.10 -14.82
N LEU A 537 -4.10 -2.02 -14.99
CA LEU A 537 -5.53 -1.74 -15.19
C LEU A 537 -5.82 -0.88 -16.42
N CYS A 538 -4.90 -0.80 -17.38
CA CYS A 538 -4.97 0.12 -18.51
C CYS A 538 -5.26 1.56 -18.04
N SER A 539 -4.52 2.03 -17.02
CA SER A 539 -4.75 3.31 -16.34
C SER A 539 -4.69 4.52 -17.28
N ASP A 540 -4.09 4.37 -18.45
CA ASP A 540 -4.04 5.37 -19.51
C ASP A 540 -5.25 5.34 -20.48
N GLN A 541 -6.22 4.41 -20.28
CA GLN A 541 -7.40 4.26 -21.12
C GLN A 541 -8.66 4.81 -20.44
N LEU A 542 -9.51 5.48 -21.22
CA LEU A 542 -10.78 6.06 -20.74
C LEU A 542 -11.83 5.02 -20.37
N THR A 543 -11.78 3.87 -21.04
CA THR A 543 -12.80 2.82 -20.93
C THR A 543 -12.49 1.80 -19.83
N GLY A 544 -11.35 1.95 -19.15
CA GLY A 544 -10.87 0.97 -18.15
C GLY A 544 -10.19 -0.25 -18.78
N PRO A 545 -10.12 -1.38 -18.07
CA PRO A 545 -9.33 -2.53 -18.49
C PRO A 545 -9.80 -3.14 -19.80
N ALA A 546 -8.97 -3.09 -20.83
CA ALA A 546 -9.27 -3.59 -22.17
C ALA A 546 -9.72 -5.05 -22.21
N CYS A 547 -9.16 -5.88 -21.32
CA CYS A 547 -9.52 -7.30 -21.21
C CYS A 547 -10.98 -7.51 -20.75
N VAL A 548 -11.47 -6.67 -19.83
CA VAL A 548 -12.87 -6.74 -19.36
C VAL A 548 -13.81 -6.28 -20.46
N GLN A 549 -13.48 -5.14 -21.10
CA GLN A 549 -14.29 -4.58 -22.19
C GLN A 549 -14.41 -5.50 -23.41
N ALA A 550 -13.38 -6.30 -23.68
CA ALA A 550 -13.35 -7.18 -24.83
C ALA A 550 -14.05 -8.53 -24.61
N CYS A 551 -14.48 -8.86 -23.39
CA CYS A 551 -15.12 -10.14 -23.12
C CYS A 551 -16.59 -10.12 -23.55
N PRO A 552 -16.99 -10.85 -24.62
CA PRO A 552 -18.38 -10.82 -25.11
C PRO A 552 -19.34 -11.64 -24.21
N HIS A 553 -18.80 -12.42 -23.27
CA HIS A 553 -19.56 -13.32 -22.40
C HIS A 553 -19.70 -12.81 -20.97
N ASP A 554 -19.24 -11.60 -20.67
CA ASP A 554 -19.17 -11.06 -19.29
C ASP A 554 -18.54 -12.06 -18.28
N ALA A 555 -17.55 -12.80 -18.75
CA ALA A 555 -16.88 -13.84 -17.98
C ALA A 555 -15.71 -13.32 -17.14
N LEU A 556 -15.31 -12.04 -17.28
CA LEU A 556 -14.21 -11.41 -16.56
C LEU A 556 -14.72 -10.29 -15.67
N MET A 557 -14.26 -10.29 -14.41
CA MET A 557 -14.50 -9.19 -13.48
C MET A 557 -13.18 -8.75 -12.81
N ARG A 558 -13.01 -7.43 -12.60
CA ARG A 558 -12.04 -6.84 -11.70
C ARG A 558 -12.78 -6.38 -10.46
N THR A 559 -12.36 -6.88 -9.29
CA THR A 559 -13.05 -6.60 -8.04
C THR A 559 -12.09 -6.60 -6.86
N ASN A 560 -12.49 -5.88 -5.80
CA ASN A 560 -11.93 -6.11 -4.49
C ASN A 560 -12.38 -7.50 -4.04
N ILE A 561 -11.42 -8.39 -3.84
CA ILE A 561 -11.72 -9.79 -3.60
C ILE A 561 -12.37 -10.04 -2.23
N ARG A 562 -12.27 -9.07 -1.31
CA ARG A 562 -12.94 -9.10 0.00
C ARG A 562 -14.44 -8.85 -0.09
N ASP A 563 -14.91 -8.25 -1.20
CA ASP A 563 -16.33 -8.07 -1.49
C ASP A 563 -16.92 -9.39 -2.02
N THR A 564 -16.98 -10.37 -1.12
CA THR A 564 -17.43 -11.74 -1.44
C THR A 564 -18.89 -11.77 -1.84
N ASP A 565 -19.75 -10.89 -1.31
CA ASP A 565 -21.15 -10.78 -1.67
C ASP A 565 -21.32 -10.40 -3.14
N LYS A 566 -20.60 -9.39 -3.57
CA LYS A 566 -20.58 -8.97 -4.98
C LYS A 566 -20.02 -10.06 -5.87
N LEU A 567 -18.94 -10.73 -5.42
CA LEU A 567 -18.31 -11.81 -6.18
C LEU A 567 -19.24 -13.00 -6.34
N VAL A 568 -19.84 -13.50 -5.27
CA VAL A 568 -20.76 -14.64 -5.29
C VAL A 568 -22.01 -14.32 -6.10
N LYS A 569 -22.56 -13.11 -5.96
CA LYS A 569 -23.71 -12.66 -6.76
C LYS A 569 -23.40 -12.63 -8.27
N TRP A 570 -22.18 -12.23 -8.63
CA TRP A 570 -21.77 -12.20 -10.05
C TRP A 570 -21.47 -13.60 -10.60
N LEU A 571 -20.98 -14.53 -9.77
CA LEU A 571 -20.70 -15.92 -10.17
C LEU A 571 -21.96 -16.74 -10.44
N ARG A 572 -23.06 -16.44 -9.77
CA ARG A 572 -24.39 -17.01 -10.01
C ARG A 572 -25.05 -16.41 -11.27
#